data_494a3c0658a5eaf36f9d325fa2cde86b
#
_entry.id   494a3c0658a5eaf36f9d325fa2cde86b
#
_cell.length_a   1.000
_cell.length_b   1.000
_cell.length_c   1.000
_cell.angle_alpha   90.00
_cell.angle_beta   90.00
_cell.angle_gamma   90.00
#
_symmetry.space_group_name_H-M   'P 1'
#
loop_
_entity.id
_entity.type
_entity.pdbx_description
1 polymer ?
#
loop_
_entity_poly.entity_id
_entity_poly.type
_entity_poly.pdbx_seq_one_letter_code
_entity_poly.pdbx_strand_id
1 'polypeptide(L)'
;MKKSVIAIIAIVLALTFSMCVNKEKGENMENKKVLMVIAPKDFRDEELFEPMAVFESNGFKVDVVSTTKGECVGMLGNKINVEKTIYDVNPDEYVAIVIVGGVGSKEYLWNNTKLIELVKEFYNKDKVVSAICLSPVVLAKAGVLEGKKATVYPAKEAIEELKKAGAIYEDRRVVVDGNVVTAKSPDYARLFGLEVLKAIEKSG
;
A
#
# COMPACT_ATOMS: atom_id res chain seq x y z
N MET A 1 5.01 50.76 22.03
CA MET A 1 5.81 50.35 20.87
C MET A 1 6.59 49.05 21.07
N LYS A 2 7.27 48.80 22.22
CA LYS A 2 8.08 47.56 22.42
C LYS A 2 7.27 46.23 22.42
N LYS A 3 6.03 46.21 22.92
CA LYS A 3 5.19 44.97 22.95
C LYS A 3 4.70 44.51 21.58
N SER A 4 4.43 45.46 20.64
CA SER A 4 3.99 45.10 19.28
C SER A 4 5.12 44.51 18.41
N VAL A 5 6.35 44.96 18.61
CA VAL A 5 7.52 44.48 17.84
C VAL A 5 7.85 43.02 18.25
N ILE A 6 7.78 42.69 19.56
CA ILE A 6 8.02 41.34 20.06
C ILE A 6 6.99 40.35 19.51
N ALA A 7 5.72 40.74 19.45
CA ALA A 7 4.67 39.87 18.90
C ALA A 7 4.87 39.57 17.39
N ILE A 8 5.30 40.57 16.62
CA ILE A 8 5.58 40.37 15.17
C ILE A 8 6.77 39.46 14.94
N ILE A 9 7.85 39.61 15.73
CA ILE A 9 9.04 38.75 15.66
C ILE A 9 8.69 37.31 15.98
N ALA A 10 7.87 37.06 17.00
CA ALA A 10 7.43 35.71 17.37
C ALA A 10 6.58 35.05 16.27
N ILE A 11 5.73 35.78 15.59
CA ILE A 11 4.89 35.27 14.48
C ILE A 11 5.77 34.93 13.27
N VAL A 12 6.74 35.78 12.93
CA VAL A 12 7.66 35.54 11.81
C VAL A 12 8.55 34.31 12.09
N LEU A 13 9.07 34.16 13.32
CA LEU A 13 9.82 32.96 13.72
C LEU A 13 8.98 31.68 13.68
N ALA A 14 7.73 31.73 14.10
CA ALA A 14 6.83 30.58 14.02
C ALA A 14 6.51 30.18 12.57
N LEU A 15 6.32 31.14 11.69
CA LEU A 15 6.09 30.91 10.26
C LEU A 15 7.31 30.34 9.56
N THR A 16 8.52 30.86 9.84
CA THR A 16 9.77 30.33 9.26
C THR A 16 10.07 28.93 9.79
N PHE A 17 9.83 28.64 11.06
CA PHE A 17 10.01 27.31 11.64
C PHE A 17 9.03 26.32 11.03
N SER A 18 7.75 26.69 10.84
CA SER A 18 6.74 25.84 10.17
C SER A 18 7.09 25.58 8.72
N MET A 19 7.64 26.55 7.98
CA MET A 19 8.11 26.36 6.61
C MET A 19 9.34 25.45 6.52
N CYS A 20 10.30 25.57 7.44
CA CYS A 20 11.47 24.67 7.50
C CYS A 20 11.06 23.23 7.81
N VAL A 21 10.19 23.00 8.79
CA VAL A 21 9.69 21.66 9.14
C VAL A 21 8.93 21.04 7.98
N ASN A 22 8.11 21.79 7.27
CA ASN A 22 7.40 21.29 6.09
C ASN A 22 8.35 20.99 4.91
N LYS A 23 9.42 21.77 4.76
CA LYS A 23 10.42 21.53 3.72
C LYS A 23 11.27 20.30 4.00
N GLU A 24 11.72 20.09 5.24
CA GLU A 24 12.45 18.88 5.65
C GLU A 24 11.57 17.63 5.53
N LYS A 25 10.27 17.72 5.87
CA LYS A 25 9.31 16.63 5.67
C LYS A 25 9.12 16.30 4.19
N GLY A 26 9.08 17.31 3.32
CA GLY A 26 9.00 17.14 1.87
C GLY A 26 10.26 16.51 1.28
N GLU A 27 11.45 16.97 1.65
CA GLU A 27 12.72 16.43 1.18
C GLU A 27 12.96 14.98 1.65
N ASN A 28 12.46 14.58 2.83
CA ASN A 28 12.58 13.21 3.35
C ASN A 28 11.59 12.23 2.67
N MET A 29 10.55 12.73 2.00
CA MET A 29 9.56 11.88 1.29
C MET A 29 9.94 11.63 -0.17
N GLU A 30 10.66 12.56 -0.82
CA GLU A 30 10.97 12.59 -2.26
C GLU A 30 11.85 11.41 -2.75
N ASN A 31 12.43 10.62 -1.83
CA ASN A 31 13.20 9.41 -2.16
C ASN A 31 12.58 8.12 -1.63
N LYS A 32 11.43 8.16 -0.94
CA LYS A 32 10.77 6.96 -0.44
C LYS A 32 10.06 6.24 -1.58
N LYS A 33 10.17 4.91 -1.58
CA LYS A 33 9.56 4.06 -2.59
C LYS A 33 8.40 3.24 -2.03
N VAL A 34 7.36 3.08 -2.83
CA VAL A 34 6.27 2.13 -2.60
C VAL A 34 6.38 0.99 -3.62
N LEU A 35 6.32 -0.24 -3.14
CA LEU A 35 6.28 -1.42 -3.98
C LEU A 35 4.83 -1.78 -4.29
N MET A 36 4.46 -1.88 -5.57
CA MET A 36 3.16 -2.41 -5.99
C MET A 36 3.34 -3.74 -6.69
N VAL A 37 2.58 -4.75 -6.27
CA VAL A 37 2.65 -6.12 -6.82
C VAL A 37 1.37 -6.40 -7.60
N ILE A 38 1.51 -6.82 -8.87
CA ILE A 38 0.40 -7.20 -9.75
C ILE A 38 0.52 -8.64 -10.21
N ALA A 39 -0.60 -9.27 -10.54
CA ALA A 39 -0.61 -10.50 -11.32
C ALA A 39 -0.13 -10.22 -12.75
N PRO A 40 0.50 -11.17 -13.46
CA PRO A 40 0.91 -10.98 -14.86
C PRO A 40 -0.28 -10.85 -15.81
N LYS A 41 -1.44 -11.39 -15.43
CA LYS A 41 -2.70 -11.29 -16.17
C LYS A 41 -3.85 -11.00 -15.21
N ASP A 42 -4.86 -10.30 -15.72
CA ASP A 42 -6.12 -10.06 -15.04
C ASP A 42 -5.96 -9.39 -13.66
N PHE A 43 -4.94 -8.52 -13.50
CA PHE A 43 -4.92 -7.58 -12.39
C PHE A 43 -6.04 -6.53 -12.61
N ARG A 44 -6.57 -5.97 -11.53
CA ARG A 44 -7.60 -4.94 -11.64
C ARG A 44 -6.95 -3.57 -11.84
N ASP A 45 -7.25 -2.96 -12.97
CA ASP A 45 -6.58 -1.75 -13.47
C ASP A 45 -6.72 -0.57 -12.51
N GLU A 46 -7.92 -0.28 -12.02
CA GLU A 46 -8.17 0.82 -11.08
C GLU A 46 -7.42 0.62 -9.76
N GLU A 47 -7.25 -0.62 -9.32
CA GLU A 47 -6.56 -0.95 -8.08
C GLU A 47 -5.03 -0.79 -8.19
N LEU A 48 -4.51 -0.73 -9.40
CA LEU A 48 -3.13 -0.33 -9.68
C LEU A 48 -3.01 1.18 -9.84
N PHE A 49 -3.73 1.75 -10.82
CA PHE A 49 -3.46 3.11 -11.28
C PHE A 49 -3.96 4.20 -10.32
N GLU A 50 -5.07 4.01 -9.61
CA GLU A 50 -5.58 5.00 -8.68
C GLU A 50 -4.70 5.16 -7.43
N PRO A 51 -4.29 4.08 -6.72
CA PRO A 51 -3.36 4.21 -5.61
C PRO A 51 -1.98 4.70 -6.07
N MET A 52 -1.49 4.24 -7.24
CA MET A 52 -0.23 4.71 -7.80
C MET A 52 -0.23 6.23 -7.99
N ALA A 53 -1.30 6.78 -8.60
CA ALA A 53 -1.44 8.22 -8.76
C ALA A 53 -1.49 8.97 -7.40
N VAL A 54 -2.08 8.37 -6.36
CA VAL A 54 -2.05 8.94 -5.00
C VAL A 54 -0.61 9.01 -4.47
N PHE A 55 0.16 7.94 -4.59
CA PHE A 55 1.54 7.91 -4.09
C PHE A 55 2.45 8.87 -4.86
N GLU A 56 2.40 8.84 -6.18
CA GLU A 56 3.23 9.71 -7.04
C GLU A 56 2.91 11.20 -6.83
N SER A 57 1.63 11.55 -6.70
CA SER A 57 1.22 12.95 -6.42
C SER A 57 1.65 13.45 -5.03
N ASN A 58 2.08 12.54 -4.14
CA ASN A 58 2.62 12.86 -2.82
C ASN A 58 4.14 12.61 -2.72
N GLY A 59 4.85 12.55 -3.86
CA GLY A 59 6.31 12.53 -3.92
C GLY A 59 6.95 11.16 -3.75
N PHE A 60 6.17 10.08 -3.70
CA PHE A 60 6.72 8.71 -3.66
C PHE A 60 7.08 8.23 -5.06
N LYS A 61 8.18 7.48 -5.16
CA LYS A 61 8.45 6.65 -6.33
C LYS A 61 7.69 5.34 -6.21
N VAL A 62 7.12 4.87 -7.31
CA VAL A 62 6.39 3.59 -7.33
C VAL A 62 7.12 2.61 -8.24
N ASP A 63 7.54 1.48 -7.68
CA ASP A 63 8.05 0.36 -8.45
C ASP A 63 6.92 -0.68 -8.57
N VAL A 64 6.59 -1.08 -9.79
CA VAL A 64 5.61 -2.14 -10.08
C VAL A 64 6.35 -3.42 -10.43
N VAL A 65 6.00 -4.51 -9.75
CA VAL A 65 6.58 -5.84 -9.96
C VAL A 65 5.48 -6.89 -10.15
N SER A 66 5.85 -8.01 -10.75
CA SER A 66 4.96 -9.15 -10.93
C SER A 66 5.70 -10.46 -10.63
N THR A 67 5.03 -11.59 -10.82
CA THR A 67 5.66 -12.92 -10.70
C THR A 67 6.58 -13.24 -11.89
N THR A 68 6.40 -12.54 -13.02
CA THR A 68 7.19 -12.69 -14.23
C THR A 68 7.51 -11.32 -14.83
N LYS A 69 8.61 -11.20 -15.59
CA LYS A 69 8.96 -10.00 -16.37
C LYS A 69 8.14 -9.94 -17.66
N GLY A 70 8.03 -8.75 -18.22
CA GLY A 70 7.41 -8.48 -19.51
C GLY A 70 6.06 -7.81 -19.40
N GLU A 71 5.25 -7.93 -20.45
CA GLU A 71 3.94 -7.31 -20.53
C GLU A 71 2.94 -8.01 -19.59
N CYS A 72 2.41 -7.25 -18.64
CA CYS A 72 1.29 -7.64 -17.79
C CYS A 72 0.02 -6.97 -18.30
N VAL A 73 -1.11 -7.70 -18.29
CA VAL A 73 -2.38 -7.23 -18.87
C VAL A 73 -3.46 -7.19 -17.79
N GLY A 74 -4.09 -6.04 -17.62
CA GLY A 74 -5.20 -5.85 -16.70
C GLY A 74 -6.55 -6.35 -17.25
N MET A 75 -7.52 -6.49 -16.35
CA MET A 75 -8.89 -6.93 -16.68
C MET A 75 -9.61 -5.96 -17.63
N LEU A 76 -9.27 -4.68 -17.64
CA LEU A 76 -9.83 -3.66 -18.53
C LEU A 76 -8.96 -3.43 -19.78
N GLY A 77 -7.91 -4.24 -19.95
CA GLY A 77 -7.06 -4.24 -21.14
C GLY A 77 -5.88 -3.29 -21.08
N ASN A 78 -5.66 -2.58 -19.97
CA ASN A 78 -4.43 -1.82 -19.82
C ASN A 78 -3.22 -2.75 -19.74
N LYS A 79 -2.09 -2.27 -20.27
CA LYS A 79 -0.84 -3.01 -20.34
C LYS A 79 0.25 -2.26 -19.60
N ILE A 80 1.07 -2.98 -18.87
CA ILE A 80 2.24 -2.44 -18.22
C ILE A 80 3.43 -3.39 -18.43
N ASN A 81 4.56 -2.84 -18.83
CA ASN A 81 5.79 -3.63 -18.95
C ASN A 81 6.52 -3.65 -17.61
N VAL A 82 6.68 -4.83 -17.05
CA VAL A 82 7.32 -5.05 -15.74
C VAL A 82 8.75 -5.53 -15.97
N GLU A 83 9.71 -4.76 -15.46
CA GLU A 83 11.15 -5.05 -15.63
C GLU A 83 11.71 -5.90 -14.49
N LYS A 84 11.09 -5.83 -13.31
CA LYS A 84 11.50 -6.56 -12.10
C LYS A 84 10.41 -7.51 -11.64
N THR A 85 10.82 -8.63 -11.08
CA THR A 85 9.91 -9.57 -10.43
C THR A 85 9.94 -9.43 -8.90
N ILE A 86 9.02 -10.11 -8.22
CA ILE A 86 9.05 -10.25 -6.75
C ILE A 86 10.35 -10.89 -6.23
N TYR A 87 11.11 -11.60 -7.09
CA TYR A 87 12.40 -12.20 -6.74
C TYR A 87 13.56 -11.19 -6.76
N ASP A 88 13.39 -10.06 -7.45
CA ASP A 88 14.39 -9.00 -7.59
C ASP A 88 14.23 -7.91 -6.51
N VAL A 89 13.24 -8.05 -5.59
CA VAL A 89 12.89 -7.04 -4.58
C VAL A 89 13.79 -7.14 -3.36
N ASN A 90 14.37 -5.99 -2.97
CA ASN A 90 14.96 -5.80 -1.66
C ASN A 90 13.99 -4.96 -0.79
N PRO A 91 13.36 -5.52 0.27
CA PRO A 91 12.39 -4.80 1.10
C PRO A 91 12.92 -3.51 1.74
N ASP A 92 14.24 -3.41 1.94
CA ASP A 92 14.84 -2.23 2.58
C ASP A 92 14.71 -0.95 1.74
N GLU A 93 14.52 -1.10 0.45
CA GLU A 93 14.33 0.04 -0.47
C GLU A 93 12.93 0.68 -0.40
N TYR A 94 11.96 0.03 0.26
CA TYR A 94 10.55 0.44 0.23
C TYR A 94 10.01 0.71 1.62
N VAL A 95 9.05 1.62 1.71
CA VAL A 95 8.33 1.94 2.95
C VAL A 95 7.01 1.16 3.08
N ALA A 96 6.49 0.66 1.97
CA ALA A 96 5.24 -0.09 1.93
C ALA A 96 5.24 -1.11 0.78
N ILE A 97 4.44 -2.18 0.97
CA ILE A 97 4.03 -3.10 -0.08
C ILE A 97 2.52 -3.03 -0.28
N VAL A 98 2.09 -2.93 -1.54
CA VAL A 98 0.69 -2.86 -1.97
C VAL A 98 0.42 -4.01 -2.92
N ILE A 99 -0.51 -4.90 -2.58
CA ILE A 99 -0.87 -6.04 -3.43
C ILE A 99 -2.19 -5.73 -4.12
N VAL A 100 -2.10 -5.57 -5.43
CA VAL A 100 -3.23 -5.27 -6.33
C VAL A 100 -4.08 -6.52 -6.51
N GLY A 101 -5.39 -6.36 -6.55
CA GLY A 101 -6.33 -7.46 -6.74
C GLY A 101 -6.62 -7.77 -8.21
N GLY A 102 -7.86 -8.14 -8.49
CA GLY A 102 -8.29 -8.72 -9.75
C GLY A 102 -8.34 -10.24 -9.69
N VAL A 103 -8.96 -10.87 -10.68
CA VAL A 103 -9.13 -12.34 -10.70
C VAL A 103 -7.81 -13.08 -10.84
N GLY A 104 -6.82 -12.46 -11.49
CA GLY A 104 -5.46 -12.99 -11.59
C GLY A 104 -4.75 -13.13 -10.24
N SER A 105 -5.14 -12.35 -9.22
CA SER A 105 -4.58 -12.49 -7.88
C SER A 105 -4.75 -13.91 -7.32
N LYS A 106 -5.92 -14.51 -7.54
CA LYS A 106 -6.19 -15.88 -7.07
C LYS A 106 -5.27 -16.90 -7.73
N GLU A 107 -5.01 -16.76 -9.02
CA GLU A 107 -4.21 -17.70 -9.80
C GLU A 107 -2.70 -17.53 -9.53
N TYR A 108 -2.21 -16.30 -9.52
CA TYR A 108 -0.78 -16.01 -9.54
C TYR A 108 -0.19 -15.60 -8.19
N LEU A 109 -1.01 -15.03 -7.27
CA LEU A 109 -0.51 -14.40 -6.05
C LEU A 109 -0.87 -15.16 -4.77
N TRP A 110 -2.08 -15.72 -4.64
CA TRP A 110 -2.57 -16.31 -3.38
C TRP A 110 -1.65 -17.36 -2.75
N ASN A 111 -1.07 -18.24 -3.59
CA ASN A 111 -0.22 -19.33 -3.14
C ASN A 111 1.26 -19.14 -3.52
N ASN A 112 1.63 -17.91 -3.90
CA ASN A 112 3.01 -17.62 -4.25
C ASN A 112 3.86 -17.51 -2.98
N THR A 113 4.69 -18.51 -2.73
CA THR A 113 5.50 -18.60 -1.50
C THR A 113 6.46 -17.42 -1.37
N LYS A 114 7.09 -16.97 -2.47
CA LYS A 114 8.01 -15.82 -2.44
C LYS A 114 7.28 -14.52 -2.07
N LEU A 115 6.07 -14.30 -2.59
CA LEU A 115 5.27 -13.13 -2.22
C LEU A 115 4.83 -13.18 -0.76
N ILE A 116 4.42 -14.35 -0.28
CA ILE A 116 4.05 -14.57 1.13
C ILE A 116 5.23 -14.28 2.06
N GLU A 117 6.43 -14.75 1.71
CA GLU A 117 7.67 -14.46 2.46
C GLU A 117 7.99 -12.95 2.44
N LEU A 118 7.86 -12.32 1.28
CA LEU A 118 8.09 -10.89 1.11
C LEU A 118 7.15 -10.06 2.00
N VAL A 119 5.87 -10.40 2.03
CA VAL A 119 4.89 -9.75 2.92
C VAL A 119 5.29 -9.88 4.39
N LYS A 120 5.69 -11.08 4.83
CA LYS A 120 6.20 -11.30 6.20
C LYS A 120 7.41 -10.43 6.51
N GLU A 121 8.33 -10.29 5.56
CA GLU A 121 9.53 -9.49 5.74
C GLU A 121 9.19 -8.00 5.89
N PHE A 122 8.31 -7.46 5.05
CA PHE A 122 7.81 -6.09 5.19
C PHE A 122 7.15 -5.87 6.55
N TYR A 123 6.28 -6.81 6.97
CA TYR A 123 5.56 -6.73 8.23
C TYR A 123 6.51 -6.77 9.44
N ASN A 124 7.50 -7.66 9.44
CA ASN A 124 8.50 -7.81 10.52
C ASN A 124 9.45 -6.61 10.63
N LYS A 125 9.53 -5.78 9.57
CA LYS A 125 10.28 -4.53 9.53
C LYS A 125 9.40 -3.31 9.86
N ASP A 126 8.22 -3.52 10.43
CA ASP A 126 7.23 -2.49 10.78
C ASP A 126 6.80 -1.61 9.59
N LYS A 127 7.02 -2.08 8.36
CA LYS A 127 6.58 -1.38 7.14
C LYS A 127 5.09 -1.61 6.88
N VAL A 128 4.48 -0.72 6.11
CA VAL A 128 3.08 -0.86 5.76
C VAL A 128 2.89 -2.03 4.79
N VAL A 129 1.99 -2.96 5.14
CA VAL A 129 1.55 -4.06 4.28
C VAL A 129 0.09 -3.87 3.91
N SER A 130 -0.21 -3.88 2.63
CA SER A 130 -1.55 -3.54 2.17
C SER A 130 -2.01 -4.37 0.98
N ALA A 131 -3.31 -4.61 0.90
CA ALA A 131 -3.90 -5.39 -0.19
C ALA A 131 -5.37 -4.99 -0.43
N ILE A 132 -5.81 -5.12 -1.67
CA ILE A 132 -7.17 -4.74 -2.09
C ILE A 132 -7.87 -5.90 -2.81
N CYS A 133 -9.19 -5.93 -2.76
CA CYS A 133 -10.09 -6.84 -3.49
C CYS A 133 -9.85 -8.31 -3.09
N LEU A 134 -9.34 -9.15 -3.98
CA LEU A 134 -9.03 -10.56 -3.69
C LEU A 134 -7.66 -10.75 -3.02
N SER A 135 -6.79 -9.75 -3.04
CA SER A 135 -5.40 -9.88 -2.56
C SER A 135 -5.19 -9.88 -1.05
N PRO A 136 -6.12 -9.42 -0.17
CA PRO A 136 -5.97 -9.62 1.28
C PRO A 136 -5.78 -11.08 1.70
N VAL A 137 -6.16 -12.05 0.86
CA VAL A 137 -5.86 -13.48 1.07
C VAL A 137 -4.35 -13.76 1.13
N VAL A 138 -3.53 -13.00 0.39
CA VAL A 138 -2.06 -13.12 0.47
C VAL A 138 -1.57 -12.71 1.86
N LEU A 139 -2.12 -11.63 2.44
CA LEU A 139 -1.82 -11.19 3.80
C LEU A 139 -2.26 -12.24 4.83
N ALA A 140 -3.43 -12.84 4.63
CA ALA A 140 -3.93 -13.94 5.47
C ALA A 140 -2.95 -15.14 5.46
N LYS A 141 -2.52 -15.56 4.27
CA LYS A 141 -1.57 -16.67 4.11
C LYS A 141 -0.17 -16.34 4.65
N ALA A 142 0.20 -15.08 4.66
CA ALA A 142 1.41 -14.62 5.34
C ALA A 142 1.30 -14.61 6.87
N GLY A 143 0.12 -14.85 7.45
CA GLY A 143 -0.11 -14.85 8.89
C GLY A 143 -0.14 -13.46 9.53
N VAL A 144 -0.08 -12.39 8.74
CA VAL A 144 -0.04 -11.01 9.25
C VAL A 144 -1.42 -10.46 9.62
N LEU A 145 -2.48 -11.23 9.38
CA LEU A 145 -3.85 -10.87 9.73
C LEU A 145 -4.37 -11.54 11.02
N GLU A 146 -3.59 -12.37 11.68
CA GLU A 146 -4.01 -13.02 12.93
C GLU A 146 -4.35 -11.97 14.00
N GLY A 147 -5.59 -12.03 14.52
CA GLY A 147 -6.12 -11.09 15.49
C GLY A 147 -6.38 -9.66 14.97
N LYS A 148 -6.11 -9.39 13.69
CA LYS A 148 -6.32 -8.06 13.09
C LYS A 148 -7.65 -7.94 12.37
N LYS A 149 -8.21 -6.74 12.40
CA LYS A 149 -9.35 -6.37 11.58
C LYS A 149 -8.92 -6.27 10.12
N ALA A 150 -9.72 -6.86 9.22
CA ALA A 150 -9.45 -6.83 7.79
C ALA A 150 -10.73 -6.93 6.97
N THR A 151 -10.68 -6.43 5.74
CA THR A 151 -11.71 -6.62 4.72
C THR A 151 -11.12 -7.27 3.48
N VAL A 152 -12.00 -7.81 2.63
CA VAL A 152 -11.67 -8.47 1.37
C VAL A 152 -12.87 -8.37 0.43
N TYR A 153 -12.68 -8.59 -0.86
CA TYR A 153 -13.80 -8.74 -1.79
C TYR A 153 -14.78 -9.80 -1.28
N PRO A 154 -16.12 -9.57 -1.36
CA PRO A 154 -17.13 -10.41 -0.72
C PRO A 154 -17.36 -11.76 -1.45
N ALA A 155 -16.28 -12.38 -1.92
CA ALA A 155 -16.28 -13.76 -2.36
C ALA A 155 -16.19 -14.69 -1.15
N LYS A 156 -17.07 -15.70 -1.09
CA LYS A 156 -17.16 -16.63 0.03
C LYS A 156 -15.79 -17.22 0.40
N GLU A 157 -15.07 -17.74 -0.59
CA GLU A 157 -13.76 -18.33 -0.42
C GLU A 157 -12.73 -17.33 0.16
N ALA A 158 -12.71 -16.09 -0.33
CA ALA A 158 -11.78 -15.08 0.17
C ALA A 158 -12.06 -14.72 1.63
N ILE A 159 -13.33 -14.60 2.02
CA ILE A 159 -13.73 -14.35 3.42
C ILE A 159 -13.35 -15.54 4.30
N GLU A 160 -13.53 -16.78 3.82
CA GLU A 160 -13.18 -18.00 4.54
C GLU A 160 -11.65 -18.08 4.79
N GLU A 161 -10.82 -17.72 3.79
CA GLU A 161 -9.36 -17.67 3.94
C GLU A 161 -8.93 -16.64 5.01
N LEU A 162 -9.54 -15.44 5.05
CA LEU A 162 -9.26 -14.46 6.09
C LEU A 162 -9.62 -15.00 7.48
N LYS A 163 -10.83 -15.56 7.64
CA LYS A 163 -11.30 -16.12 8.92
C LYS A 163 -10.45 -17.29 9.39
N LYS A 164 -10.06 -18.18 8.48
CA LYS A 164 -9.17 -19.31 8.75
C LYS A 164 -7.79 -18.87 9.24
N ALA A 165 -7.30 -17.72 8.77
CA ALA A 165 -6.06 -17.11 9.23
C ALA A 165 -6.20 -16.33 10.56
N GLY A 166 -7.36 -16.37 11.21
CA GLY A 166 -7.61 -15.68 12.47
C GLY A 166 -7.92 -14.20 12.34
N ALA A 167 -8.20 -13.69 11.14
CA ALA A 167 -8.58 -12.30 10.94
C ALA A 167 -10.00 -12.01 11.45
N ILE A 168 -10.19 -10.83 12.00
CA ILE A 168 -11.50 -10.26 12.35
C ILE A 168 -12.06 -9.62 11.09
N TYR A 169 -12.85 -10.38 10.31
CA TYR A 169 -13.43 -9.88 9.08
C TYR A 169 -14.46 -8.78 9.34
N GLU A 170 -14.28 -7.62 8.71
CA GLU A 170 -15.23 -6.52 8.68
C GLU A 170 -15.70 -6.23 7.26
N ASP A 171 -17.01 -6.22 7.01
CA ASP A 171 -17.59 -5.83 5.72
C ASP A 171 -17.57 -4.30 5.56
N ARG A 172 -16.37 -3.73 5.39
CA ARG A 172 -16.13 -2.29 5.26
C ARG A 172 -15.38 -1.98 3.97
N ARG A 173 -15.47 -0.73 3.53
CA ARG A 173 -14.81 -0.23 2.32
C ARG A 173 -13.30 -0.37 2.39
N VAL A 174 -12.74 0.15 3.47
CA VAL A 174 -11.31 0.07 3.82
C VAL A 174 -11.22 -0.19 5.32
N VAL A 175 -10.28 -1.03 5.73
CA VAL A 175 -9.95 -1.32 7.13
C VAL A 175 -8.46 -1.07 7.33
N VAL A 176 -8.14 -0.31 8.38
CA VAL A 176 -6.77 -0.02 8.82
C VAL A 176 -6.61 -0.59 10.23
N ASP A 177 -5.59 -1.43 10.43
CA ASP A 177 -5.24 -1.98 11.73
C ASP A 177 -3.71 -1.95 11.91
N GLY A 178 -3.22 -0.91 12.59
CA GLY A 178 -1.81 -0.64 12.71
C GLY A 178 -1.16 -0.32 11.36
N ASN A 179 -0.17 -1.09 10.97
CA ASN A 179 0.52 -0.99 9.69
C ASN A 179 -0.10 -1.86 8.58
N VAL A 180 -1.27 -2.46 8.83
CA VAL A 180 -2.01 -3.27 7.84
C VAL A 180 -3.18 -2.47 7.29
N VAL A 181 -3.29 -2.39 5.96
CA VAL A 181 -4.40 -1.73 5.26
C VAL A 181 -5.03 -2.68 4.26
N THR A 182 -6.33 -2.92 4.38
CA THR A 182 -7.08 -3.75 3.43
C THR A 182 -8.27 -3.01 2.86
N ALA A 183 -8.63 -3.28 1.59
CA ALA A 183 -9.79 -2.68 0.95
C ALA A 183 -10.62 -3.72 0.20
N LYS A 184 -11.93 -3.44 0.10
CA LYS A 184 -12.95 -4.39 -0.34
C LYS A 184 -13.01 -4.61 -1.85
N SER A 185 -12.91 -3.54 -2.65
CA SER A 185 -13.18 -3.61 -4.09
C SER A 185 -12.56 -2.43 -4.85
N PRO A 186 -12.49 -2.49 -6.20
CA PRO A 186 -11.97 -1.41 -7.03
C PRO A 186 -12.69 -0.07 -6.82
N ASP A 187 -13.97 -0.06 -6.45
CA ASP A 187 -14.71 1.18 -6.15
C ASP A 187 -14.05 2.03 -5.05
N TYR A 188 -13.17 1.42 -4.27
CA TYR A 188 -12.46 2.07 -3.16
C TYR A 188 -10.96 2.18 -3.39
N ALA A 189 -10.47 1.98 -4.62
CA ALA A 189 -9.05 1.98 -4.95
C ALA A 189 -8.36 3.30 -4.56
N ARG A 190 -8.96 4.44 -4.88
CA ARG A 190 -8.43 5.74 -4.48
C ARG A 190 -8.44 5.95 -2.97
N LEU A 191 -9.53 5.58 -2.28
CA LEU A 191 -9.61 5.67 -0.82
C LEU A 191 -8.57 4.77 -0.15
N PHE A 192 -8.37 3.56 -0.68
CA PHE A 192 -7.34 2.63 -0.25
C PHE A 192 -5.94 3.27 -0.36
N GLY A 193 -5.61 3.87 -1.51
CA GLY A 193 -4.34 4.58 -1.69
C GLY A 193 -4.12 5.68 -0.65
N LEU A 194 -5.17 6.48 -0.34
CA LEU A 194 -5.11 7.52 0.67
C LEU A 194 -4.90 6.98 2.09
N GLU A 195 -5.53 5.86 2.45
CA GLU A 195 -5.35 5.25 3.78
C GLU A 195 -3.97 4.57 3.91
N VAL A 196 -3.43 3.98 2.82
CA VAL A 196 -2.04 3.48 2.79
C VAL A 196 -1.05 4.64 2.97
N LEU A 197 -1.25 5.76 2.28
CA LEU A 197 -0.43 6.96 2.43
C LEU A 197 -0.40 7.43 3.90
N LYS A 198 -1.58 7.56 4.53
CA LYS A 198 -1.68 7.94 5.95
C LYS A 198 -0.98 6.94 6.88
N ALA A 199 -1.04 5.65 6.57
CA ALA A 199 -0.34 4.62 7.35
C ALA A 199 1.19 4.78 7.23
N ILE A 200 1.71 5.06 6.02
CA ILE A 200 3.14 5.34 5.79
C ILE A 200 3.60 6.58 6.58
N GLU A 201 2.80 7.65 6.58
CA GLU A 201 3.11 8.89 7.30
C GLU A 201 3.15 8.72 8.82
N LYS A 202 2.42 7.74 9.35
CA LYS A 202 2.39 7.41 10.79
C LYS A 202 3.53 6.49 11.22
N SER A 203 4.08 5.71 10.29
CA SER A 203 5.15 4.74 10.57
C SER A 203 6.56 5.35 10.44
N GLY A 204 6.69 6.54 9.89
CA GLY A 204 7.95 7.28 9.72
C GLY A 204 8.03 8.50 10.59
#